data_dc73c2080d321c2229d5c9afada37dd8
#
_entry.id   dc73c2080d321c2229d5c9afada37dd8
#
_cell.length_a   1.000
_cell.length_b   1.000
_cell.length_c   1.000
_cell.angle_alpha   90.00
_cell.angle_beta   90.00
_cell.angle_gamma   90.00
#
_symmetry.space_group_name_H-M   'P 1'
#
loop_
_entity.id
_entity.type
_entity.pdbx_description
1 polymer ?
#
loop_
_entity_poly.entity_id
_entity_poly.type
_entity_poly.pdbx_seq_one_letter_code
_entity_poly.pdbx_strand_id
1 'polypeptide(L)' 'MLSSDSDSEVRPAAPGLDRWTEPVHMVGIAYMGLTLLDQAELDALAAACAAERRWEFFLTAAPWRLKGGTGSVVTPLAMF' A
#
# COMPACT_ATOMS: atom_id res chain seq x y z
N MET A 1 2.99 6.39 3.73
CA MET A 1 2.21 5.39 2.98
C MET A 1 3.13 4.25 2.58
N LEU A 2 2.65 3.02 2.64
CA LEU A 2 3.33 1.82 2.16
C LEU A 2 2.49 1.23 1.03
N SER A 3 3.13 0.83 -0.07
CA SER A 3 2.46 0.19 -1.20
C SER A 3 3.21 -1.07 -1.62
N SER A 4 2.47 -2.07 -2.06
CA SER A 4 3.01 -3.31 -2.61
C SER A 4 2.12 -3.85 -3.73
N ASP A 5 2.69 -4.72 -4.57
CA ASP A 5 1.97 -5.45 -5.62
C ASP A 5 1.21 -6.68 -5.09
N SER A 6 1.33 -6.95 -3.80
CA SER A 6 0.62 -7.99 -3.07
C SER A 6 -0.07 -7.41 -1.85
N ASP A 7 -0.63 -8.25 -0.98
CA ASP A 7 -1.02 -7.78 0.32
C ASP A 7 0.27 -7.51 1.16
N SER A 8 0.27 -6.44 1.95
CA SER A 8 1.45 -6.01 2.72
C SER A 8 1.68 -6.86 3.97
N GLU A 9 1.28 -8.14 3.97
CA GLU A 9 1.39 -9.01 5.12
C GLU A 9 2.49 -10.07 5.01
N VAL A 10 3.02 -10.46 6.16
CA VAL A 10 3.98 -11.56 6.27
C VAL A 10 3.22 -12.88 6.41
N ARG A 11 3.29 -13.72 5.39
CA ARG A 11 2.66 -15.06 5.38
C ARG A 11 3.64 -16.12 4.89
N PRO A 12 3.86 -17.22 5.63
CA PRO A 12 3.34 -17.52 6.97
C PRO A 12 3.90 -16.58 8.04
N ALA A 13 3.18 -16.46 9.16
CA ALA A 13 3.65 -15.68 10.30
C ALA A 13 5.06 -16.16 10.73
N ALA A 14 5.94 -15.22 11.05
CA ALA A 14 7.25 -15.56 11.56
C ALA A 14 7.12 -16.26 12.93
N PRO A 15 8.05 -17.16 13.28
CA PRO A 15 8.00 -17.86 14.57
C PRO A 15 7.83 -16.90 15.74
N GLY A 16 6.86 -17.17 16.61
CA GLY A 16 6.51 -16.31 17.74
C GLY A 16 5.46 -15.23 17.43
N LEU A 17 5.01 -15.12 16.18
CA LEU A 17 3.95 -14.19 15.78
C LEU A 17 2.61 -14.89 15.46
N ASP A 18 2.47 -16.14 15.86
CA ASP A 18 1.32 -16.99 15.50
C ASP A 18 -0.03 -16.40 15.95
N ARG A 19 -0.03 -15.57 16.99
CA ARG A 19 -1.23 -14.86 17.46
C ARG A 19 -1.52 -13.55 16.70
N TRP A 20 -0.63 -13.13 15.81
CA TRP A 20 -0.79 -11.93 15.00
C TRP A 20 -1.13 -12.35 13.58
N THR A 21 -2.37 -12.23 13.20
CA THR A 21 -2.83 -12.66 11.87
C THR A 21 -2.39 -11.71 10.77
N GLU A 22 -2.30 -10.43 11.08
CA GLU A 22 -1.98 -9.36 10.13
C GLU A 22 -1.12 -8.28 10.81
N PRO A 23 0.15 -8.61 11.18
CA PRO A 23 0.98 -7.71 11.97
C PRO A 23 1.28 -6.39 11.27
N VAL A 24 1.47 -6.38 9.96
CA VAL A 24 1.75 -5.15 9.20
C VAL A 24 0.53 -4.22 9.19
N HIS A 25 -0.66 -4.75 8.95
CA HIS A 25 -1.90 -3.97 9.01
C HIS A 25 -2.18 -3.48 10.43
N MET A 26 -2.04 -4.34 11.42
CA MET A 26 -2.29 -3.96 12.80
C MET A 26 -1.34 -2.86 13.29
N VAL A 27 -0.04 -3.03 13.10
CA VAL A 27 0.95 -2.05 13.54
C VAL A 27 0.92 -0.82 12.64
N GLY A 28 0.91 -1.01 11.33
CA GLY A 28 0.92 0.10 10.36
C GLY A 28 -0.29 1.01 10.50
N ILE A 29 -1.49 0.44 10.44
CA ILE A 29 -2.71 1.25 10.45
C ILE A 29 -3.03 1.74 11.86
N ALA A 30 -3.14 0.82 12.84
CA ALA A 30 -3.67 1.17 14.15
C ALA A 30 -2.69 1.94 15.03
N TYR A 31 -1.40 1.60 15.00
CA TYR A 31 -0.40 2.21 15.88
C TYR A 31 0.44 3.30 15.21
N MET A 32 0.68 3.19 13.90
CA MET A 32 1.49 4.16 13.17
C MET A 32 0.67 5.17 12.36
N GLY A 33 -0.64 4.94 12.18
CA GLY A 33 -1.47 5.76 11.31
C GLY A 33 -1.02 5.71 9.84
N LEU A 34 -0.42 4.61 9.43
CA LEU A 34 0.11 4.45 8.09
C LEU A 34 -1.01 4.11 7.11
N THR A 35 -1.07 4.80 5.99
CA THR A 35 -1.93 4.41 4.87
C THR A 35 -1.28 3.25 4.13
N LEU A 36 -2.00 2.14 3.95
CA LEU A 36 -1.59 1.01 3.13
C LEU A 36 -2.28 1.07 1.78
N LEU A 37 -1.57 0.71 0.73
CA LEU A 37 -2.06 0.55 -0.63
C LEU A 37 -1.60 -0.82 -1.12
N ASP A 38 -2.45 -1.83 -0.89
CA ASP A 38 -2.18 -3.20 -1.23
C ASP A 38 -2.62 -3.53 -2.66
N GLN A 39 -2.01 -4.55 -3.25
CA GLN A 39 -2.34 -5.07 -4.58
C GLN A 39 -2.31 -3.98 -5.67
N ALA A 40 -1.32 -3.09 -5.57
CA ALA A 40 -1.10 -2.06 -6.57
C ALA A 40 -0.42 -2.66 -7.81
N GLU A 41 -0.89 -2.32 -9.00
CA GLU A 41 -0.15 -2.61 -10.23
C GLU A 41 1.03 -1.62 -10.30
N LEU A 42 2.26 -2.11 -10.24
CA LEU A 42 3.47 -1.29 -10.16
C LEU A 42 4.34 -1.35 -11.43
N ASP A 43 4.07 -2.24 -12.37
CA ASP A 43 4.91 -2.43 -13.55
C ASP A 43 4.94 -1.18 -14.44
N ALA A 44 3.78 -0.57 -14.67
CA ALA A 44 3.69 0.67 -15.44
C ALA A 44 4.42 1.83 -14.76
N LEU A 45 4.34 1.93 -13.42
CA LEU A 45 5.06 2.91 -12.65
C LEU A 45 6.57 2.69 -12.71
N ALA A 46 7.02 1.44 -12.56
CA ALA A 46 8.43 1.08 -12.66
C ALA A 46 9.02 1.42 -14.04
N ALA A 47 8.27 1.12 -15.12
CA ALA A 47 8.67 1.46 -16.48
C ALA A 47 8.77 2.99 -16.67
N ALA A 48 7.82 3.76 -16.16
CA ALA A 48 7.83 5.22 -16.22
C ALA A 48 9.00 5.81 -15.44
N CYS A 49 9.26 5.33 -14.21
CA CYS A 49 10.42 5.73 -13.41
C CYS A 49 11.74 5.49 -14.14
N ALA A 50 11.87 4.33 -14.80
CA ALA A 50 13.06 3.99 -15.58
C ALA A 50 13.23 4.92 -16.80
N ALA A 51 12.15 5.23 -17.51
CA ALA A 51 12.17 6.12 -18.67
C ALA A 51 12.55 7.55 -18.27
N GLU A 52 11.97 8.06 -17.20
CA GLU A 52 12.26 9.39 -16.65
C GLU A 52 13.60 9.45 -15.88
N ARG A 53 14.19 8.29 -15.60
CA ARG A 53 15.42 8.14 -14.79
C ARG A 53 15.32 8.81 -13.42
N ARG A 54 14.15 8.75 -12.81
CA ARG A 54 13.90 9.23 -11.43
C ARG A 54 12.83 8.40 -10.75
N TRP A 55 12.91 8.30 -9.45
CA TRP A 55 12.04 7.49 -8.60
C TRP A 55 11.19 8.33 -7.67
N GLU A 56 11.27 9.65 -7.79
CA GLU A 56 10.43 10.60 -7.09
C GLU A 56 9.33 11.11 -8.03
N PHE A 57 8.12 11.12 -7.54
CA PHE A 57 6.95 11.59 -8.26
C PHE A 57 5.89 12.12 -7.29
N PHE A 58 5.02 12.96 -7.76
CA PHE A 58 3.84 13.36 -7.00
C PHE A 58 2.79 12.25 -7.13
N LEU A 59 2.34 11.72 -5.96
CA LEU A 59 1.34 10.67 -5.90
C LEU A 59 0.02 11.24 -5.40
N THR A 60 -1.06 10.92 -6.08
CA THR A 60 -2.42 11.14 -5.60
C THR A 60 -3.21 9.84 -5.61
N ALA A 61 -3.97 9.58 -4.56
CA ALA A 61 -4.87 8.46 -4.44
C ALA A 61 -6.09 8.90 -3.64
N ALA A 62 -7.27 8.82 -4.23
CA ALA A 62 -8.50 9.24 -3.58
C ALA A 62 -9.39 8.03 -3.28
N PRO A 63 -9.61 7.69 -2.01
CA PRO A 63 -10.55 6.64 -1.63
C PRO A 63 -11.99 7.07 -1.89
N TRP A 64 -12.87 6.12 -2.08
CA TRP A 64 -14.29 6.37 -2.15
C TRP A 64 -14.83 6.89 -0.81
N ARG A 65 -15.71 7.85 -0.87
CA ARG A 65 -16.35 8.43 0.32
C ARG A 65 -17.55 7.58 0.77
N LEU A 66 -17.24 6.46 1.40
CA LEU A 66 -18.24 5.52 1.92
C LEU A 66 -18.44 5.74 3.41
N LYS A 67 -19.68 5.99 3.84
CA LYS A 67 -20.01 6.13 5.25
C LYS A 67 -19.77 4.78 5.98
N GLY A 68 -18.89 4.79 6.98
CA GLY A 68 -18.51 3.59 7.73
C GLY A 68 -17.54 2.66 7.00
N GLY A 69 -17.05 3.05 5.83
CA GLY A 69 -16.03 2.28 5.11
C GLY A 69 -14.68 2.32 5.79
N THR A 70 -14.01 1.17 5.91
CA THR A 70 -12.67 1.04 6.48
C THR A 70 -11.59 0.93 5.42
N GLY A 71 -11.97 0.76 4.16
CA GLY A 71 -11.11 0.70 2.99
C GLY A 71 -11.93 0.87 1.72
N SER A 72 -11.25 1.08 0.60
CA SER A 72 -11.90 1.19 -0.71
C SER A 72 -10.93 0.87 -1.83
N VAL A 73 -11.48 0.53 -2.98
CA VAL A 73 -10.71 0.55 -4.23
C VAL A 73 -10.28 1.99 -4.52
N VAL A 74 -9.05 2.16 -4.97
CA VAL A 74 -8.49 3.45 -5.39
C VAL A 74 -7.81 3.32 -6.75
N THR A 75 -7.72 4.42 -7.48
CA THR A 75 -6.87 4.52 -8.67
C THR A 75 -5.76 5.52 -8.37
N PRO A 76 -4.58 5.05 -7.98
CA PRO A 76 -3.46 5.94 -7.72
C PRO A 76 -2.92 6.52 -9.03
N LEU A 77 -2.52 7.78 -8.99
CA LEU A 77 -1.89 8.47 -10.12
C LEU A 77 -0.52 8.99 -9.69
N ALA A 78 0.50 8.61 -10.43
CA ALA A 78 1.85 9.15 -10.27
C ALA A 78 2.11 10.18 -11.37
N MET A 79 2.61 11.35 -11.00
CA MET A 79 2.94 12.45 -11.91
C MET A 79 4.40 12.84 -11.72
N PHE A 80 5.13 12.86 -12.82
CA PHE A 80 6.55 13.22 -12.87
C PHE A 80 6.75 14.69 -13.18
#